data_b7227cd225faa689d8b952d489c49e81
#
_entry.id   b7227cd225faa689d8b952d489c49e81
#
_cell.length_a   1.000
_cell.length_b   1.000
_cell.length_c   1.000
_cell.angle_alpha   90.00
_cell.angle_beta   90.00
_cell.angle_gamma   90.00
#
_symmetry.space_group_name_H-M   'P 1'
#
loop_
_entity.id
_entity.type
_entity.pdbx_description
1 polymer ?
#
loop_
_entity_poly.entity_id
_entity_poly.type
_entity_poly.pdbx_seq_one_letter_code
_entity_poly.pdbx_strand_id
1 'polypeptide(L)'
;MTDEAGRTLTLRGRKVVGGFAEGEALVTRDTISGWGGVNPMKGTIIETRHELHGQSFQNKVLVFPGAKGSSGWSGAFHLARLTGMAPKALVFNEMTTKIALGAVVMRVPAVTDLDQDPLTVIQTGDWVRVDGDRGTVEVLKSTRGLLSAHDVDLIEHPVGLAPD
;
A
#
# COMPACT_ATOMS: atom_id res chain seq x y z
N MET A 1 4.08 20.41 1.58
CA MET A 1 4.19 20.10 0.76
C MET A 1 5.30 20.27 0.20
N THR A 2 6.17 20.22 -0.20
CA THR A 2 6.99 20.29 -0.70
C THR A 2 8.03 20.64 -1.05
N ASP A 3 8.94 20.19 -1.44
CA ASP A 3 9.99 20.70 -1.89
C ASP A 3 10.63 19.79 -2.69
N GLU A 4 11.62 19.95 -3.31
CA GLU A 4 12.16 19.24 -4.23
C GLU A 4 12.61 17.93 -3.82
N ALA A 5 13.58 17.55 -3.43
CA ALA A 5 14.08 16.29 -3.08
C ALA A 5 13.41 15.88 -1.82
N GLY A 6 12.93 14.70 -1.69
CA GLY A 6 12.24 14.28 -0.49
C GLY A 6 10.94 15.02 -0.28
N ARG A 7 10.32 15.41 -1.36
CA ARG A 7 9.08 16.14 -1.29
C ARG A 7 7.99 15.33 -0.59
N THR A 8 7.23 15.98 0.27
CA THR A 8 6.10 15.37 0.98
C THR A 8 4.80 15.94 0.46
N LEU A 9 3.87 15.07 0.14
CA LEU A 9 2.53 15.45 -0.28
C LEU A 9 1.55 14.88 0.72
N THR A 10 0.48 15.61 1.00
CA THR A 10 -0.56 15.13 1.91
C THR A 10 -1.87 15.05 1.15
N LEU A 11 -2.46 13.88 1.14
CA LEU A 11 -3.78 13.65 0.58
C LEU A 11 -4.76 13.56 1.74
N ARG A 12 -5.94 14.13 1.58
CA ARG A 12 -6.94 14.12 2.63
C ARG A 12 -8.18 13.41 2.12
N GLY A 13 -8.66 12.48 2.91
CA GLY A 13 -9.80 11.68 2.52
C GLY A 13 -10.65 11.31 3.71
N ARG A 14 -11.21 10.12 3.67
CA ARG A 14 -12.17 9.66 4.65
C ARG A 14 -11.65 8.42 5.35
N LYS A 15 -11.77 8.41 6.66
CA LYS A 15 -11.41 7.25 7.47
C LYS A 15 -12.30 6.06 7.13
N VAL A 16 -11.68 4.91 6.95
CA VAL A 16 -12.39 3.64 6.88
C VAL A 16 -12.09 2.85 8.15
N VAL A 17 -10.81 2.71 8.48
CA VAL A 17 -10.38 2.09 9.74
C VAL A 17 -9.28 2.97 10.32
N GLY A 18 -9.35 3.22 11.62
CA GLY A 18 -8.38 4.08 12.28
C GLY A 18 -7.05 3.41 12.50
N GLY A 19 -6.15 4.16 13.10
CA GLY A 19 -4.80 3.70 13.38
C GLY A 19 -3.79 4.40 12.49
N PHE A 20 -2.53 4.12 12.74
CA PHE A 20 -1.44 4.71 11.98
C PHE A 20 -0.47 3.61 11.54
N ALA A 21 -0.02 3.69 10.31
CA ALA A 21 1.00 2.79 9.81
C ALA A 21 1.75 3.48 8.69
N GLU A 22 2.97 3.04 8.46
CA GLU A 22 3.77 3.58 7.35
C GLU A 22 4.57 2.46 6.73
N GLY A 23 4.87 2.62 5.49
CA GLY A 23 5.63 1.63 4.75
C GLY A 23 5.81 2.02 3.31
N GLU A 24 6.47 1.15 2.59
CA GLU A 24 6.70 1.33 1.17
C GLU A 24 5.41 1.05 0.41
N ALA A 25 5.08 1.91 -0.53
CA ALA A 25 3.86 1.75 -1.32
C ALA A 25 4.00 0.63 -2.34
N LEU A 26 2.93 -0.11 -2.52
CA LEU A 26 2.78 -1.03 -3.65
C LEU A 26 1.51 -0.60 -4.35
N VAL A 27 1.64 -0.05 -5.56
CA VAL A 27 0.55 0.61 -6.26
C VAL A 27 0.13 -0.21 -7.47
N THR A 28 -1.17 -0.35 -7.68
CA THR A 28 -1.67 -1.02 -8.88
C THR A 28 -2.91 -0.29 -9.38
N ARG A 29 -3.11 -0.36 -10.69
CA ARG A 29 -4.34 0.13 -11.31
C ARG A 29 -5.36 -0.98 -11.47
N ASP A 30 -4.99 -2.21 -11.15
CA ASP A 30 -5.90 -3.35 -11.22
C ASP A 30 -6.61 -3.55 -9.90
N THR A 31 -7.89 -3.91 -9.96
CA THR A 31 -8.60 -4.31 -8.74
C THR A 31 -8.01 -5.62 -8.23
N ILE A 32 -8.20 -5.88 -6.96
CA ILE A 32 -7.60 -7.05 -6.32
C ILE A 32 -8.71 -8.01 -5.88
N SER A 33 -8.56 -9.28 -6.25
CA SER A 33 -9.45 -10.34 -5.79
C SER A 33 -8.91 -10.94 -4.50
N GLY A 34 -9.81 -11.53 -3.72
CA GLY A 34 -9.40 -12.26 -2.52
C GLY A 34 -8.97 -13.67 -2.86
N TRP A 35 -9.89 -14.63 -2.62
CA TRP A 35 -9.58 -16.02 -2.95
C TRP A 35 -9.34 -16.15 -4.45
N GLY A 36 -8.23 -16.79 -4.81
CA GLY A 36 -7.86 -16.91 -6.21
C GLY A 36 -7.05 -15.75 -6.74
N GLY A 37 -7.06 -14.63 -6.06
CA GLY A 37 -6.28 -13.45 -6.46
C GLY A 37 -5.03 -13.25 -5.65
N VAL A 38 -5.05 -13.68 -4.38
CA VAL A 38 -3.89 -13.56 -3.51
C VAL A 38 -3.61 -14.90 -2.84
N ASN A 39 -2.35 -15.09 -2.48
CA ASN A 39 -1.94 -16.22 -1.67
C ASN A 39 -1.73 -15.70 -0.24
N PRO A 40 -2.68 -15.93 0.66
CA PRO A 40 -2.56 -15.37 2.02
C PRO A 40 -1.46 -16.02 2.85
N MET A 41 -0.96 -17.15 2.43
CA MET A 41 0.13 -17.81 3.15
C MET A 41 1.48 -17.21 2.79
N LYS A 42 1.60 -16.68 1.58
CA LYS A 42 2.84 -16.07 1.10
C LYS A 42 2.77 -14.56 0.97
N GLY A 43 1.58 -13.98 1.06
CA GLY A 43 1.41 -12.54 0.94
C GLY A 43 1.67 -12.03 -0.47
N THR A 44 1.29 -12.80 -1.48
CA THR A 44 1.58 -12.44 -2.87
C THR A 44 0.32 -12.38 -3.71
N ILE A 45 0.41 -11.60 -4.80
CA ILE A 45 -0.65 -11.56 -5.82
C ILE A 45 -0.42 -12.75 -6.74
N ILE A 46 -1.44 -13.59 -6.91
CA ILE A 46 -1.30 -14.80 -7.73
C ILE A 46 -2.17 -14.79 -8.98
N GLU A 47 -3.03 -13.81 -9.14
CA GLU A 47 -3.85 -13.70 -10.34
C GLU A 47 -2.92 -13.49 -11.53
N THR A 48 -2.99 -14.40 -12.53
CA THR A 48 -1.96 -14.42 -13.58
C THR A 48 -1.95 -13.18 -14.45
N ARG A 49 -3.09 -12.54 -14.66
CA ARG A 49 -3.15 -11.36 -15.52
C ARG A 49 -3.03 -10.06 -14.77
N HIS A 50 -2.80 -10.12 -13.45
CA HIS A 50 -2.67 -8.91 -12.65
C HIS A 50 -1.28 -8.30 -12.86
N GLU A 51 -1.21 -6.97 -12.93
CA GLU A 51 0.08 -6.32 -13.15
C GLU A 51 1.06 -6.55 -12.00
N LEU A 52 0.56 -6.88 -10.80
CA LEU A 52 1.42 -7.18 -9.66
C LEU A 52 1.64 -8.68 -9.47
N HIS A 53 1.35 -9.50 -10.49
CA HIS A 53 1.50 -10.94 -10.35
C HIS A 53 2.88 -11.30 -9.80
N GLY A 54 2.88 -12.10 -8.75
CA GLY A 54 4.13 -12.56 -8.13
C GLY A 54 4.72 -11.62 -7.10
N GLN A 55 4.18 -10.41 -6.97
CA GLN A 55 4.73 -9.46 -6.01
C GLN A 55 4.12 -9.61 -4.64
N SER A 56 4.89 -9.30 -3.62
CA SER A 56 4.46 -9.40 -2.24
C SER A 56 3.86 -8.09 -1.76
N PHE A 57 2.74 -8.17 -1.04
CA PHE A 57 2.17 -7.01 -0.39
C PHE A 57 2.48 -7.01 1.11
N GLN A 58 3.26 -7.97 1.58
CA GLN A 58 3.56 -8.05 3.00
C GLN A 58 4.25 -6.78 3.49
N ASN A 59 3.70 -6.20 4.54
CA ASN A 59 4.23 -4.99 5.17
C ASN A 59 4.28 -3.77 4.25
N LYS A 60 3.55 -3.78 3.16
CA LYS A 60 3.48 -2.65 2.25
C LYS A 60 2.23 -1.83 2.54
N VAL A 61 2.24 -0.57 2.09
CA VAL A 61 1.02 0.21 2.01
C VAL A 61 0.43 -0.10 0.64
N LEU A 62 -0.69 -0.78 0.61
CA LEU A 62 -1.28 -1.23 -0.63
C LEU A 62 -2.21 -0.16 -1.17
N VAL A 63 -1.92 0.33 -2.38
CA VAL A 63 -2.66 1.41 -3.03
C VAL A 63 -3.29 0.84 -4.29
N PHE A 64 -4.63 0.79 -4.33
CA PHE A 64 -5.33 0.06 -5.40
C PHE A 64 -6.73 0.65 -5.61
N PRO A 65 -7.34 0.37 -6.76
CA PRO A 65 -8.65 0.97 -7.03
C PRO A 65 -9.77 0.43 -6.16
N GLY A 66 -9.76 -0.86 -5.91
CA GLY A 66 -10.84 -1.49 -5.16
C GLY A 66 -10.75 -3.00 -5.23
N ALA A 67 -11.70 -3.64 -4.56
CA ALA A 67 -11.77 -5.09 -4.51
C ALA A 67 -12.69 -5.61 -5.61
N LYS A 68 -12.41 -6.80 -6.10
CA LYS A 68 -13.32 -7.50 -6.99
C LYS A 68 -13.51 -8.91 -6.48
N GLY A 69 -14.55 -9.55 -6.98
CA GLY A 69 -14.83 -10.93 -6.62
C GLY A 69 -15.85 -11.03 -5.51
N SER A 70 -15.85 -12.16 -4.83
CA SER A 70 -16.90 -12.51 -3.89
C SER A 70 -16.71 -11.83 -2.55
N SER A 71 -17.69 -12.01 -1.67
CA SER A 71 -17.64 -11.50 -0.32
C SER A 71 -16.56 -12.18 0.52
N GLY A 72 -15.95 -13.24 0.03
CA GLY A 72 -14.84 -13.89 0.71
C GLY A 72 -13.54 -13.08 0.70
N TRP A 73 -13.56 -11.89 0.13
CA TRP A 73 -12.39 -11.02 0.07
C TRP A 73 -11.78 -10.81 1.47
N SER A 74 -12.63 -10.51 2.44
CA SER A 74 -12.15 -10.27 3.80
C SER A 74 -11.55 -11.54 4.42
N GLY A 75 -12.09 -12.71 4.07
CA GLY A 75 -11.55 -13.96 4.61
C GLY A 75 -10.12 -14.22 4.15
N ALA A 76 -9.84 -13.96 2.88
CA ALA A 76 -8.49 -14.15 2.34
C ALA A 76 -7.50 -13.24 3.06
N PHE A 77 -7.87 -11.98 3.26
CA PHE A 77 -6.96 -11.04 3.90
C PHE A 77 -6.89 -11.24 5.41
N HIS A 78 -7.95 -11.76 6.01
CA HIS A 78 -7.87 -12.14 7.41
C HIS A 78 -6.83 -13.26 7.61
N LEU A 79 -6.84 -14.24 6.71
CA LEU A 79 -5.84 -15.30 6.78
C LEU A 79 -4.43 -14.72 6.57
N ALA A 80 -4.28 -13.76 5.67
CA ALA A 80 -2.99 -13.12 5.47
C ALA A 80 -2.49 -12.47 6.77
N ARG A 81 -3.39 -11.86 7.53
CA ARG A 81 -3.00 -11.31 8.82
C ARG A 81 -2.54 -12.41 9.78
N LEU A 82 -3.26 -13.50 9.84
CA LEU A 82 -2.93 -14.59 10.76
C LEU A 82 -1.59 -15.23 10.43
N THR A 83 -1.18 -15.18 9.16
CA THR A 83 0.10 -15.75 8.75
C THR A 83 1.22 -14.71 8.79
N GLY A 84 0.91 -13.46 9.16
CA GLY A 84 1.91 -12.39 9.21
C GLY A 84 2.22 -11.79 7.86
N MET A 85 1.37 -12.03 6.85
CA MET A 85 1.64 -11.59 5.47
C MET A 85 0.82 -10.39 5.05
N ALA A 86 0.05 -9.78 5.95
CA ALA A 86 -0.85 -8.69 5.58
C ALA A 86 -0.10 -7.41 5.21
N PRO A 87 -0.70 -6.56 4.39
CA PRO A 87 -0.16 -5.22 4.19
C PRO A 87 -0.27 -4.42 5.49
N LYS A 88 0.43 -3.30 5.57
CA LYS A 88 0.39 -2.44 6.75
C LYS A 88 -0.78 -1.47 6.73
N ALA A 89 -1.25 -1.10 5.57
CA ALA A 89 -2.34 -0.14 5.43
C ALA A 89 -2.94 -0.27 4.05
N LEU A 90 -4.16 0.20 3.90
CA LEU A 90 -4.86 0.20 2.62
C LEU A 90 -5.25 1.62 2.24
N VAL A 91 -5.00 1.97 0.98
CA VAL A 91 -5.42 3.24 0.39
C VAL A 91 -6.12 2.89 -0.92
N PHE A 92 -7.37 3.28 -1.08
CA PHE A 92 -8.13 2.83 -2.23
C PHE A 92 -9.17 3.85 -2.67
N ASN A 93 -9.65 3.68 -3.91
CA ASN A 93 -10.58 4.62 -4.50
C ASN A 93 -12.03 4.27 -4.21
N GLU A 94 -12.40 3.02 -4.41
CA GLU A 94 -13.81 2.65 -4.35
C GLU A 94 -14.14 1.89 -3.08
N MET A 95 -14.97 2.49 -2.25
CA MET A 95 -15.37 1.87 -1.00
C MET A 95 -16.41 0.79 -1.24
N THR A 96 -16.16 -0.39 -0.73
CA THR A 96 -17.15 -1.46 -0.72
C THR A 96 -17.15 -2.12 0.64
N THR A 97 -18.23 -2.80 0.95
CA THR A 97 -18.34 -3.50 2.23
C THR A 97 -17.22 -4.52 2.40
N LYS A 98 -16.85 -5.22 1.33
CA LYS A 98 -15.82 -6.25 1.42
C LYS A 98 -14.45 -5.66 1.77
N ILE A 99 -14.13 -4.47 1.26
CA ILE A 99 -12.86 -3.84 1.61
C ILE A 99 -12.90 -3.34 3.05
N ALA A 100 -14.00 -2.72 3.45
CA ALA A 100 -14.13 -2.22 4.80
C ALA A 100 -13.99 -3.36 5.80
N LEU A 101 -14.67 -4.47 5.55
CA LEU A 101 -14.59 -5.62 6.43
C LEU A 101 -13.18 -6.21 6.41
N GLY A 102 -12.55 -6.26 5.25
CA GLY A 102 -11.17 -6.76 5.14
C GLY A 102 -10.20 -5.92 5.96
N ALA A 103 -10.33 -4.61 5.89
CA ALA A 103 -9.46 -3.72 6.67
C ALA A 103 -9.68 -3.92 8.17
N VAL A 104 -10.93 -4.10 8.58
CA VAL A 104 -11.23 -4.33 9.99
C VAL A 104 -10.61 -5.64 10.48
N VAL A 105 -10.79 -6.73 9.74
CA VAL A 105 -10.27 -8.02 10.19
C VAL A 105 -8.75 -8.10 10.06
N MET A 106 -8.15 -7.32 9.16
CA MET A 106 -6.69 -7.22 9.10
C MET A 106 -6.13 -6.32 10.20
N ARG A 107 -6.99 -5.48 10.80
CA ARG A 107 -6.59 -4.53 11.83
C ARG A 107 -5.57 -3.54 11.30
N VAL A 108 -5.79 -3.05 10.08
CA VAL A 108 -4.87 -2.07 9.47
C VAL A 108 -5.62 -0.78 9.21
N PRO A 109 -4.93 0.37 9.29
CA PRO A 109 -5.57 1.62 8.92
C PRO A 109 -5.91 1.63 7.44
N ALA A 110 -7.03 2.26 7.12
CA ALA A 110 -7.52 2.30 5.75
C ALA A 110 -8.20 3.64 5.50
N VAL A 111 -7.92 4.24 4.35
CA VAL A 111 -8.42 5.55 3.96
C VAL A 111 -8.88 5.50 2.53
N THR A 112 -9.97 6.20 2.23
CA THR A 112 -10.52 6.29 0.89
C THR A 112 -11.02 7.71 0.61
N ASP A 113 -11.59 7.94 -0.55
CA ASP A 113 -12.18 9.25 -0.95
C ASP A 113 -11.17 10.37 -0.81
N LEU A 114 -9.96 10.15 -1.28
CA LEU A 114 -8.91 11.15 -1.17
C LEU A 114 -9.16 12.31 -2.15
N ASP A 115 -8.66 13.48 -1.79
CA ASP A 115 -8.85 14.69 -2.59
C ASP A 115 -8.04 14.67 -3.88
N GLN A 116 -7.15 13.72 -4.05
CA GLN A 116 -6.46 13.49 -5.30
C GLN A 116 -6.43 11.99 -5.53
N ASP A 117 -6.34 11.56 -6.78
CA ASP A 117 -6.33 10.14 -7.10
C ASP A 117 -5.03 9.52 -6.60
N PRO A 118 -5.08 8.65 -5.61
CA PRO A 118 -3.85 8.07 -5.06
C PRO A 118 -3.10 7.22 -6.08
N LEU A 119 -3.79 6.65 -7.07
CA LEU A 119 -3.13 5.84 -8.08
C LEU A 119 -2.26 6.67 -9.00
N THR A 120 -2.54 7.96 -9.10
CA THR A 120 -1.75 8.88 -9.92
C THR A 120 -0.63 9.51 -9.12
N VAL A 121 -0.93 9.86 -7.86
CA VAL A 121 0.00 10.60 -7.04
C VAL A 121 1.06 9.74 -6.40
N ILE A 122 0.70 8.52 -6.00
CA ILE A 122 1.61 7.62 -5.29
C ILE A 122 2.22 6.64 -6.29
N GLN A 123 3.51 6.43 -6.18
CA GLN A 123 4.21 5.46 -7.02
C GLN A 123 4.77 4.35 -6.14
N THR A 124 4.84 3.15 -6.70
CA THR A 124 5.45 2.03 -5.99
C THR A 124 6.86 2.44 -5.58
N GLY A 125 7.19 2.20 -4.33
CA GLY A 125 8.49 2.58 -3.78
C GLY A 125 8.46 3.86 -2.97
N ASP A 126 7.43 4.69 -3.11
CA ASP A 126 7.30 5.86 -2.25
C ASP A 126 7.06 5.41 -0.81
N TRP A 127 7.53 6.19 0.15
CA TRP A 127 7.22 5.92 1.55
C TRP A 127 5.92 6.62 1.89
N VAL A 128 4.97 5.90 2.47
CA VAL A 128 3.63 6.42 2.70
C VAL A 128 3.25 6.23 4.15
N ARG A 129 2.72 7.29 4.76
CA ARG A 129 2.20 7.25 6.12
C ARG A 129 0.69 7.39 6.06
N VAL A 130 0.00 6.43 6.63
CA VAL A 130 -1.47 6.41 6.61
C VAL A 130 -1.97 6.64 8.02
N ASP A 131 -2.68 7.75 8.20
CA ASP A 131 -3.31 8.06 9.48
C ASP A 131 -4.81 7.86 9.28
N GLY A 132 -5.29 6.69 9.68
CA GLY A 132 -6.69 6.36 9.52
C GLY A 132 -7.59 7.23 10.36
N ASP A 133 -7.13 7.64 11.53
CA ASP A 133 -7.96 8.45 12.41
C ASP A 133 -8.24 9.82 11.83
N ARG A 134 -7.27 10.41 11.15
CA ARG A 134 -7.44 11.70 10.50
C ARG A 134 -7.90 11.59 9.05
N GLY A 135 -7.86 10.39 8.49
CA GLY A 135 -8.19 10.20 7.09
C GLY A 135 -7.15 10.81 6.15
N THR A 136 -5.89 10.84 6.58
CA THR A 136 -4.84 11.46 5.76
C THR A 136 -3.82 10.43 5.30
N VAL A 137 -3.24 10.71 4.14
CA VAL A 137 -2.18 9.89 3.56
C VAL A 137 -1.04 10.84 3.21
N GLU A 138 0.09 10.66 3.86
CA GLU A 138 1.25 11.48 3.64
C GLU A 138 2.23 10.72 2.79
N VAL A 139 2.61 11.27 1.67
CA VAL A 139 3.45 10.60 0.68
C VAL A 139 4.79 11.29 0.64
N LEU A 140 5.84 10.57 1.03
CA LEU A 140 7.18 11.07 0.91
C LEU A 140 7.70 10.56 -0.42
N LYS A 141 7.78 11.45 -1.39
CA LYS A 141 8.12 11.04 -2.75
C LYS A 141 9.52 10.47 -2.80
N SER A 142 9.62 9.36 -3.50
CA SER A 142 10.90 8.74 -3.71
C SER A 142 11.77 9.64 -4.58
N THR A 143 13.05 9.73 -4.25
CA THR A 143 13.98 10.46 -5.09
C THR A 143 14.59 9.57 -6.15
N ARG A 144 14.14 8.31 -6.26
CA ARG A 144 14.72 7.38 -7.22
C ARG A 144 14.63 7.88 -8.65
N GLY A 145 13.56 8.59 -8.99
CA GLY A 145 13.41 9.14 -10.31
C GLY A 145 14.40 10.25 -10.63
N LEU A 146 15.03 10.82 -9.61
CA LEU A 146 15.99 11.91 -9.78
C LEU A 146 17.42 11.45 -9.65
N LEU A 147 17.64 10.18 -9.30
CA LEU A 147 18.95 9.64 -9.03
C LEU A 147 19.23 8.48 -9.96
N SER A 148 20.50 8.25 -10.24
CA SER A 148 20.88 7.04 -10.99
C SER A 148 20.76 5.85 -10.05
N ALA A 149 20.81 4.65 -10.61
CA ALA A 149 20.79 3.44 -9.80
C ALA A 149 21.96 3.43 -8.81
N HIS A 150 23.10 3.97 -9.22
CA HIS A 150 24.27 4.04 -8.35
C HIS A 150 24.00 4.95 -7.16
N ASP A 151 23.38 6.11 -7.40
CA ASP A 151 23.08 7.03 -6.31
C ASP A 151 22.06 6.45 -5.34
N VAL A 152 21.10 5.72 -5.86
CA VAL A 152 20.11 5.06 -5.00
C VAL A 152 20.80 4.04 -4.11
N ASP A 153 21.75 3.28 -4.65
CA ASP A 153 22.49 2.33 -3.87
C ASP A 153 23.26 3.00 -2.74
N LEU A 154 23.87 4.12 -3.01
CA LEU A 154 24.61 4.84 -1.98
C LEU A 154 23.69 5.33 -0.85
N ILE A 155 22.47 5.64 -1.16
CA ILE A 155 21.50 6.05 -0.15
C ILE A 155 21.11 4.87 0.71
N GLU A 156 20.86 3.72 0.10
CA GLU A 156 20.41 2.56 0.82
C GLU A 156 21.54 1.84 1.55
N HIS A 157 22.74 1.93 0.99
CA HIS A 157 23.90 1.28 1.55
C HIS A 157 25.05 2.28 1.57
N PRO A 158 25.00 3.23 2.50
CA PRO A 158 26.01 4.30 2.51
C PRO A 158 27.40 3.75 2.60
N VAL A 159 28.29 4.37 1.85
CA VAL A 159 29.69 4.00 1.85
C VAL A 159 30.27 4.26 3.22
N GLY A 160 31.04 3.32 3.71
CA GLY A 160 31.65 3.48 5.00
C GLY A 160 30.86 2.89 6.13
N LEU A 161 29.64 2.52 5.89
CA LEU A 161 28.85 1.83 6.88
C LEU A 161 28.77 0.38 6.50
N ALA A 162 28.90 -0.47 7.44
CA ALA A 162 28.77 -1.88 7.17
C ALA A 162 27.34 -2.14 6.75
N PRO A 163 27.18 -2.86 5.68
CA PRO A 163 25.84 -3.22 5.34
C PRO A 163 25.39 -4.17 6.38
N ASP A 164 24.29 -3.98 6.82
CA ASP A 164 23.90 -4.78 7.87
C ASP A 164 23.16 -5.93 7.51
#